data_0e500fbe8726bf986b5a1e864343f6f7
#
_entry.id   0e500fbe8726bf986b5a1e864343f6f7
#
_cell.length_a   1.000
_cell.length_b   1.000
_cell.length_c   1.000
_cell.angle_alpha   90.00
_cell.angle_beta   90.00
_cell.angle_gamma   90.00
#
_symmetry.space_group_name_H-M   'P 1'
#
loop_
_entity.id
_entity.type
_entity.pdbx_description
1 polymer ?
#
loop_
_entity_poly.entity_id
_entity_poly.type
_entity_poly.pdbx_seq_one_letter_code
_entity_poly.pdbx_strand_id
1 'polypeptide(L)'
;MASVYTNDLRLEEIGTGEQSGTWGTTTNTNLELIAEAFSFGTEAITTNADTHTTTIADGSTDPGRSIFLKYTGSLDSACTITLGPNTVSKLWFIENATSGSQNIIISQGSGANVTIAAGQTKAIYSDGAGSGAAIIDALQDLAIPDLFIDDDLTLQSDGAVLNFGEHSDISLTHVADTALLMTGAGSTTGITINNTATDGDPFLSFALSG
;
A
#
# COMPACT_ATOMS: atom_id res chain seq x y z
N MET A 1 31.10 10.38 -23.40
CA MET A 1 30.82 9.84 -22.05
C MET A 1 29.69 8.84 -22.24
N ALA A 2 29.83 7.61 -21.76
CA ALA A 2 28.79 6.57 -21.97
C ALA A 2 27.44 6.97 -21.35
N SER A 3 26.36 6.58 -22.02
CA SER A 3 25.00 6.72 -21.45
C SER A 3 24.89 5.98 -20.12
N VAL A 4 24.06 6.48 -19.20
CA VAL A 4 23.81 5.91 -17.87
C VAL A 4 22.31 5.82 -17.59
N TYR A 5 21.94 5.06 -16.55
CA TYR A 5 20.55 4.80 -16.15
C TYR A 5 20.41 4.99 -14.63
N THR A 6 20.74 6.19 -14.13
CA THR A 6 20.84 6.44 -12.69
C THR A 6 19.53 6.95 -12.05
N ASN A 7 18.59 7.41 -12.87
CA ASN A 7 17.30 7.90 -12.40
C ASN A 7 16.35 6.76 -11.96
N ASP A 8 15.35 7.08 -11.13
CA ASP A 8 14.39 6.11 -10.55
C ASP A 8 13.49 5.42 -11.57
N LEU A 9 13.35 5.97 -12.77
CA LEU A 9 12.63 5.34 -13.88
C LEU A 9 13.57 4.53 -14.80
N ARG A 10 14.87 4.51 -14.54
CA ARG A 10 15.87 3.80 -15.36
C ARG A 10 15.83 4.19 -16.84
N LEU A 11 15.54 5.47 -17.09
CA LEU A 11 15.58 6.08 -18.41
C LEU A 11 17.05 6.27 -18.84
N GLU A 12 17.32 6.20 -20.14
CA GLU A 12 18.65 6.46 -20.66
C GLU A 12 19.00 7.96 -20.59
N GLU A 13 20.05 8.28 -19.86
CA GLU A 13 20.67 9.59 -19.82
C GLU A 13 21.81 9.63 -20.84
N ILE A 14 21.54 10.22 -22.00
CA ILE A 14 22.46 10.23 -23.14
C ILE A 14 23.73 11.01 -22.80
N GLY A 15 24.88 10.39 -22.94
CA GLY A 15 26.18 11.05 -22.76
C GLY A 15 26.45 12.12 -23.80
N THR A 16 27.13 13.22 -23.40
CA THR A 16 27.47 14.32 -24.32
C THR A 16 28.29 13.81 -25.49
N GLY A 17 27.81 14.07 -26.71
CA GLY A 17 28.46 13.68 -27.97
C GLY A 17 28.12 12.26 -28.42
N GLU A 18 27.29 11.53 -27.69
CA GLU A 18 26.82 10.20 -28.11
C GLU A 18 25.53 10.26 -28.92
N GLN A 19 25.22 9.13 -29.55
CA GLN A 19 23.96 8.90 -30.28
C GLN A 19 23.69 9.89 -31.42
N SER A 20 24.77 10.34 -32.12
CA SER A 20 24.63 11.13 -33.33
C SER A 20 23.80 10.37 -34.38
N GLY A 21 22.63 10.95 -34.74
CA GLY A 21 21.65 10.36 -35.66
C GLY A 21 20.65 9.37 -35.01
N THR A 22 20.81 8.99 -33.76
CA THR A 22 19.91 8.05 -33.04
C THR A 22 19.27 8.61 -31.78
N TRP A 23 19.67 9.80 -31.32
CA TRP A 23 19.15 10.43 -30.11
C TRP A 23 17.62 10.55 -30.09
N GLY A 24 16.98 10.77 -31.26
CA GLY A 24 15.53 10.84 -31.39
C GLY A 24 14.85 9.51 -31.02
N THR A 25 15.46 8.37 -31.33
CA THR A 25 14.94 7.06 -30.94
C THR A 25 14.99 6.90 -29.43
N THR A 26 16.13 7.20 -28.81
CA THR A 26 16.29 7.14 -27.34
C THR A 26 15.31 8.07 -26.63
N THR A 27 15.14 9.29 -27.14
CA THR A 27 14.17 10.25 -26.58
C THR A 27 12.75 9.69 -26.65
N ASN A 28 12.34 9.11 -27.78
CA ASN A 28 11.02 8.51 -27.93
C ASN A 28 10.84 7.31 -27.00
N THR A 29 11.84 6.43 -26.90
CA THR A 29 11.83 5.32 -25.91
C THR A 29 11.67 5.83 -24.49
N ASN A 30 12.41 6.86 -24.09
CA ASN A 30 12.25 7.46 -22.77
C ASN A 30 10.85 8.02 -22.52
N LEU A 31 10.23 8.65 -23.52
CA LEU A 31 8.85 9.14 -23.41
C LEU A 31 7.85 7.98 -23.25
N GLU A 32 8.05 6.87 -23.94
CA GLU A 32 7.23 5.65 -23.79
C GLU A 32 7.40 5.05 -22.40
N LEU A 33 8.62 4.99 -21.86
CA LEU A 33 8.90 4.50 -20.50
C LEU A 33 8.32 5.43 -19.41
N ILE A 34 8.29 6.75 -19.65
CA ILE A 34 7.57 7.68 -18.77
C ILE A 34 6.07 7.38 -18.78
N ALA A 35 5.48 7.17 -19.96
CA ALA A 35 4.07 6.80 -20.06
C ALA A 35 3.78 5.46 -19.35
N GLU A 36 4.68 4.46 -19.49
CA GLU A 36 4.62 3.18 -18.78
C GLU A 36 4.62 3.36 -17.26
N ALA A 37 5.44 4.30 -16.75
CA ALA A 37 5.53 4.56 -15.31
C ALA A 37 4.20 5.03 -14.67
N PHE A 38 3.28 5.57 -15.45
CA PHE A 38 1.94 5.96 -15.02
C PHE A 38 0.85 4.94 -15.39
N SER A 39 1.23 3.77 -15.89
CA SER A 39 0.31 2.74 -16.37
C SER A 39 0.07 1.62 -15.34
N PHE A 40 -0.57 0.57 -15.82
CA PHE A 40 -0.83 -0.68 -15.13
C PHE A 40 0.06 -1.78 -15.71
N GLY A 41 0.79 -2.47 -14.83
CA GLY A 41 1.62 -3.63 -15.15
C GLY A 41 1.09 -4.91 -14.52
N THR A 42 1.35 -6.04 -15.16
CA THR A 42 1.08 -7.37 -14.60
C THR A 42 2.35 -8.21 -14.69
N GLU A 43 2.73 -8.82 -13.58
CA GLU A 43 3.86 -9.75 -13.50
C GLU A 43 3.41 -11.09 -12.92
N ALA A 44 3.86 -12.17 -13.54
CA ALA A 44 3.49 -13.51 -13.10
C ALA A 44 4.63 -14.12 -12.26
N ILE A 45 4.30 -14.54 -11.04
CA ILE A 45 5.16 -15.43 -10.26
C ILE A 45 4.98 -16.84 -10.82
N THR A 46 5.99 -17.32 -11.52
CA THR A 46 5.95 -18.63 -12.17
C THR A 46 6.44 -19.71 -11.22
N THR A 47 6.03 -20.95 -11.46
CA THR A 47 6.57 -22.15 -10.77
C THR A 47 6.35 -22.21 -9.25
N ASN A 48 5.30 -21.54 -8.69
CA ASN A 48 5.05 -21.57 -7.24
C ASN A 48 6.32 -21.21 -6.42
N ALA A 49 6.94 -20.08 -6.74
CA ALA A 49 8.23 -19.69 -6.17
C ALA A 49 8.07 -19.02 -4.80
N ASP A 50 8.89 -19.39 -3.82
CA ASP A 50 8.98 -18.74 -2.51
C ASP A 50 9.70 -17.38 -2.59
N THR A 51 10.43 -17.15 -3.68
CA THR A 51 11.14 -15.90 -3.97
C THR A 51 10.97 -15.50 -5.42
N HIS A 52 10.81 -14.21 -5.66
CA HIS A 52 10.68 -13.63 -6.99
C HIS A 52 11.48 -12.32 -7.06
N THR A 53 11.93 -11.94 -8.24
CA THR A 53 12.61 -10.65 -8.43
C THR A 53 11.93 -9.89 -9.55
N THR A 54 11.45 -8.70 -9.25
CA THR A 54 10.96 -7.72 -10.21
C THR A 54 12.05 -6.68 -10.43
N THR A 55 12.48 -6.50 -11.67
CA THR A 55 13.55 -5.55 -11.99
C THR A 55 13.04 -4.48 -12.94
N ILE A 56 13.23 -3.21 -12.57
CA ILE A 56 13.03 -2.09 -13.49
C ILE A 56 14.22 -2.05 -14.44
N ALA A 57 13.95 -2.40 -15.69
CA ALA A 57 14.99 -2.57 -16.71
C ALA A 57 15.57 -1.23 -17.18
N ASP A 58 16.87 -1.22 -17.48
CA ASP A 58 17.56 -0.05 -18.02
C ASP A 58 17.10 0.22 -19.45
N GLY A 59 16.42 1.35 -19.68
CA GLY A 59 16.00 1.80 -21.00
C GLY A 59 15.07 0.86 -21.76
N SER A 60 14.43 -0.09 -21.09
CA SER A 60 13.55 -1.10 -21.71
C SER A 60 12.26 -1.22 -20.93
N THR A 61 11.17 -1.61 -21.60
CA THR A 61 9.86 -1.84 -20.99
C THR A 61 9.92 -2.99 -19.98
N ASP A 62 9.20 -2.84 -18.87
CA ASP A 62 9.02 -3.86 -17.84
C ASP A 62 7.76 -3.56 -16.99
N PRO A 63 7.09 -4.57 -16.40
CA PRO A 63 5.89 -4.34 -15.58
C PRO A 63 6.20 -3.62 -14.26
N GLY A 64 7.39 -3.76 -13.70
CA GLY A 64 7.79 -3.16 -12.42
C GLY A 64 7.89 -1.64 -12.46
N ARG A 65 8.03 -1.05 -13.66
CA ARG A 65 8.03 0.40 -13.85
C ARG A 65 6.67 1.03 -13.59
N SER A 66 5.58 0.30 -13.88
CA SER A 66 4.21 0.80 -13.76
C SER A 66 3.88 1.24 -12.33
N ILE A 67 3.06 2.29 -12.18
CA ILE A 67 2.63 2.75 -10.84
C ILE A 67 1.67 1.76 -10.18
N PHE A 68 0.81 1.10 -10.96
CA PHE A 68 -0.03 0.01 -10.49
C PHE A 68 0.53 -1.32 -10.99
N LEU A 69 0.94 -2.18 -10.07
CA LEU A 69 1.58 -3.46 -10.39
C LEU A 69 0.77 -4.61 -9.79
N LYS A 70 0.33 -5.52 -10.65
CA LYS A 70 -0.43 -6.70 -10.27
C LYS A 70 0.43 -7.96 -10.34
N TYR A 71 0.60 -8.65 -9.22
CA TYR A 71 1.21 -9.97 -9.20
C TYR A 71 0.17 -11.07 -9.36
N THR A 72 0.45 -12.01 -10.26
CA THR A 72 -0.39 -13.18 -10.54
C THR A 72 0.41 -14.47 -10.39
N GLY A 73 -0.25 -15.60 -10.41
CA GLY A 73 0.37 -16.93 -10.27
C GLY A 73 -0.34 -17.76 -9.21
N SER A 74 0.17 -18.98 -8.97
CA SER A 74 -0.35 -19.89 -7.94
C SER A 74 0.74 -20.12 -6.89
N LEU A 75 0.43 -19.88 -5.62
CA LEU A 75 1.35 -20.00 -4.50
C LEU A 75 0.82 -21.02 -3.49
N ASP A 76 1.70 -21.84 -2.90
CA ASP A 76 1.40 -22.74 -1.77
C ASP A 76 2.04 -22.23 -0.45
N SER A 77 2.92 -21.25 -0.55
CA SER A 77 3.58 -20.56 0.58
C SER A 77 3.72 -19.06 0.28
N ALA A 78 4.10 -18.27 1.29
CA ALA A 78 4.37 -16.84 1.11
C ALA A 78 5.58 -16.64 0.17
N CYS A 79 5.45 -15.72 -0.81
CA CYS A 79 6.51 -15.39 -1.74
C CYS A 79 7.15 -14.02 -1.40
N THR A 80 8.48 -14.00 -1.22
CA THR A 80 9.22 -12.75 -1.08
C THR A 80 9.60 -12.20 -2.46
N ILE A 81 9.11 -11.00 -2.77
CA ILE A 81 9.37 -10.30 -4.03
C ILE A 81 10.38 -9.19 -3.78
N THR A 82 11.55 -9.30 -4.40
CA THR A 82 12.60 -8.27 -4.32
C THR A 82 12.49 -7.32 -5.49
N LEU A 83 12.27 -6.03 -5.19
CA LEU A 83 12.25 -4.96 -6.20
C LEU A 83 13.68 -4.49 -6.49
N GLY A 84 14.09 -4.54 -7.74
CA GLY A 84 15.42 -4.13 -8.19
C GLY A 84 15.36 -3.05 -9.29
N PRO A 85 16.44 -2.27 -9.43
CA PRO A 85 17.60 -2.18 -8.53
C PRO A 85 17.24 -1.54 -7.19
N ASN A 86 18.00 -1.85 -6.15
CA ASN A 86 17.76 -1.38 -4.77
C ASN A 86 18.07 0.11 -4.56
N THR A 87 18.43 0.82 -5.60
CA THR A 87 18.63 2.28 -5.62
C THR A 87 17.43 3.06 -6.15
N VAL A 88 16.38 2.36 -6.62
CA VAL A 88 15.16 3.00 -7.13
C VAL A 88 14.28 3.41 -5.96
N SER A 89 13.87 4.68 -5.94
CA SER A 89 12.91 5.26 -5.01
C SER A 89 11.65 5.65 -5.77
N LYS A 90 10.53 4.96 -5.51
CA LYS A 90 9.25 5.31 -6.14
C LYS A 90 8.04 4.74 -5.37
N LEU A 91 6.86 5.23 -5.73
CA LEU A 91 5.57 4.77 -5.23
C LEU A 91 4.99 3.70 -6.17
N TRP A 92 4.36 2.68 -5.58
CA TRP A 92 3.53 1.70 -6.26
C TRP A 92 2.21 1.47 -5.52
N PHE A 93 1.19 1.13 -6.28
CA PHE A 93 0.03 0.38 -5.81
C PHE A 93 0.23 -1.08 -6.22
N ILE A 94 0.46 -1.97 -5.26
CA ILE A 94 0.73 -3.39 -5.55
C ILE A 94 -0.46 -4.24 -5.14
N GLU A 95 -1.00 -4.99 -6.12
CA GLU A 95 -2.08 -5.96 -5.93
C GLU A 95 -1.51 -7.39 -5.83
N ASN A 96 -1.86 -8.10 -4.76
CA ASN A 96 -1.65 -9.53 -4.66
C ASN A 96 -2.86 -10.28 -5.24
N ALA A 97 -2.83 -10.55 -6.55
CA ALA A 97 -3.83 -11.34 -7.26
C ALA A 97 -3.38 -12.80 -7.48
N THR A 98 -2.48 -13.30 -6.63
CA THR A 98 -2.10 -14.72 -6.67
C THR A 98 -3.21 -15.60 -6.12
N SER A 99 -3.30 -16.83 -6.61
CA SER A 99 -4.16 -17.87 -6.06
C SER A 99 -3.43 -18.68 -4.97
N GLY A 100 -4.18 -19.40 -4.12
CA GLY A 100 -3.63 -20.20 -3.03
C GLY A 100 -3.70 -19.54 -1.67
N SER A 101 -4.31 -18.34 -1.58
CA SER A 101 -4.50 -17.59 -0.32
C SER A 101 -3.20 -17.27 0.43
N GLN A 102 -2.10 -17.09 -0.30
CA GLN A 102 -0.78 -16.79 0.26
C GLN A 102 -0.45 -15.31 0.21
N ASN A 103 0.37 -14.88 1.15
CA ASN A 103 0.89 -13.51 1.18
C ASN A 103 2.02 -13.33 0.17
N ILE A 104 2.15 -12.12 -0.36
CA ILE A 104 3.41 -11.66 -0.95
C ILE A 104 4.09 -10.68 0.00
N ILE A 105 5.43 -10.73 0.05
CA ILE A 105 6.25 -9.88 0.92
C ILE A 105 7.14 -9.05 0.01
N ILE A 106 6.90 -7.74 -0.04
CA ILE A 106 7.66 -6.84 -0.89
C ILE A 106 8.90 -6.37 -0.14
N SER A 107 10.06 -6.54 -0.75
CA SER A 107 11.39 -6.24 -0.23
C SER A 107 12.21 -5.46 -1.27
N GLN A 108 13.24 -4.74 -0.85
CA GLN A 108 14.19 -4.11 -1.79
C GLN A 108 15.65 -4.31 -1.36
N GLY A 109 15.94 -4.25 -0.08
CA GLY A 109 17.27 -4.45 0.51
C GLY A 109 17.17 -5.20 1.83
N SER A 110 18.01 -4.83 2.79
CA SER A 110 17.97 -5.39 4.15
C SER A 110 17.06 -4.62 5.11
N GLY A 111 16.41 -3.57 4.66
CA GLY A 111 15.48 -2.77 5.45
C GLY A 111 14.11 -3.41 5.65
N ALA A 112 13.13 -2.63 6.08
CA ALA A 112 11.77 -3.11 6.33
C ALA A 112 11.09 -3.62 5.05
N ASN A 113 10.19 -4.58 5.22
CA ASN A 113 9.38 -5.16 4.15
C ASN A 113 7.90 -4.90 4.41
N VAL A 114 7.08 -4.92 3.35
CA VAL A 114 5.62 -4.81 3.46
C VAL A 114 4.97 -6.11 3.00
N THR A 115 4.11 -6.67 3.84
CA THR A 115 3.30 -7.85 3.51
C THR A 115 1.95 -7.43 2.93
N ILE A 116 1.56 -8.06 1.82
CA ILE A 116 0.27 -7.87 1.15
C ILE A 116 -0.45 -9.21 1.13
N ALA A 117 -1.59 -9.29 1.80
CA ALA A 117 -2.39 -10.51 1.84
C ALA A 117 -3.05 -10.79 0.48
N ALA A 118 -3.40 -12.05 0.23
CA ALA A 118 -4.08 -12.46 -1.00
C ALA A 118 -5.36 -11.64 -1.22
N GLY A 119 -5.56 -11.13 -2.43
CA GLY A 119 -6.69 -10.30 -2.82
C GLY A 119 -6.63 -8.85 -2.35
N GLN A 120 -5.55 -8.42 -1.69
CA GLN A 120 -5.39 -7.04 -1.24
C GLN A 120 -4.48 -6.23 -2.16
N THR A 121 -4.71 -4.91 -2.14
CA THR A 121 -3.84 -3.91 -2.76
C THR A 121 -3.32 -2.98 -1.68
N LYS A 122 -2.01 -2.66 -1.71
CA LYS A 122 -1.40 -1.65 -0.84
C LYS A 122 -0.67 -0.58 -1.65
N ALA A 123 -0.75 0.66 -1.17
CA ALA A 123 0.13 1.73 -1.61
C ALA A 123 1.43 1.64 -0.81
N ILE A 124 2.56 1.46 -1.49
CA ILE A 124 3.88 1.33 -0.86
C ILE A 124 4.89 2.20 -1.58
N TYR A 125 5.97 2.57 -0.90
CA TYR A 125 7.12 3.18 -1.57
C TYR A 125 8.43 2.56 -1.11
N SER A 126 9.43 2.63 -1.99
CA SER A 126 10.81 2.27 -1.68
C SER A 126 11.63 3.54 -1.42
N ASP A 127 12.61 3.46 -0.52
CA ASP A 127 13.51 4.58 -0.24
C ASP A 127 14.77 4.61 -1.10
N GLY A 128 15.07 3.52 -1.83
CA GLY A 128 16.22 3.44 -2.71
C GLY A 128 17.58 3.51 -2.02
N ALA A 129 17.66 3.17 -0.72
CA ALA A 129 18.87 3.34 0.09
C ALA A 129 19.98 2.29 -0.17
N GLY A 130 19.96 1.62 -1.32
CA GLY A 130 20.94 0.61 -1.70
C GLY A 130 20.80 -0.67 -0.89
N SER A 131 21.90 -1.18 -0.33
CA SER A 131 21.86 -2.44 0.44
C SER A 131 20.96 -2.38 1.67
N GLY A 132 20.72 -1.21 2.22
CA GLY A 132 19.82 -0.97 3.37
C GLY A 132 18.40 -0.60 2.97
N ALA A 133 18.06 -0.60 1.68
CA ALA A 133 16.77 -0.14 1.18
C ALA A 133 15.59 -0.82 1.87
N ALA A 134 14.56 -0.03 2.13
CA ALA A 134 13.32 -0.43 2.80
C ALA A 134 12.11 -0.20 1.90
N ILE A 135 11.07 -0.98 2.15
CA ILE A 135 9.72 -0.77 1.64
C ILE A 135 8.85 -0.29 2.77
N ILE A 136 8.09 0.77 2.53
CA ILE A 136 7.23 1.41 3.52
C ILE A 136 5.78 1.40 3.02
N ASP A 137 4.83 1.06 3.89
CA ASP A 137 3.40 1.22 3.61
C ASP A 137 3.07 2.72 3.64
N ALA A 138 2.67 3.26 2.49
CA ALA A 138 2.47 4.70 2.33
C ALA A 138 1.26 5.25 3.10
N LEU A 139 0.35 4.39 3.55
CA LEU A 139 -0.89 4.75 4.24
C LEU A 139 -0.90 4.37 5.72
N GLN A 140 0.18 3.77 6.24
CA GLN A 140 0.21 3.24 7.61
C GLN A 140 -0.04 4.32 8.67
N ASP A 141 0.56 5.50 8.53
CA ASP A 141 0.46 6.61 9.47
C ASP A 141 -0.14 7.86 8.81
N LEU A 142 -1.11 7.66 7.91
CA LEU A 142 -1.73 8.73 7.15
C LEU A 142 -2.61 9.60 8.05
N ALA A 143 -2.20 10.87 8.26
CA ALA A 143 -3.03 11.87 8.92
C ALA A 143 -4.02 12.48 7.92
N ILE A 144 -5.31 12.32 8.19
CA ILE A 144 -6.39 12.87 7.37
C ILE A 144 -7.17 13.87 8.24
N PRO A 145 -7.22 15.17 7.87
CA PRO A 145 -7.98 16.16 8.66
C PRO A 145 -9.48 15.85 8.72
N ASP A 146 -10.07 15.45 7.60
CA ASP A 146 -11.47 15.07 7.48
C ASP A 146 -11.61 13.80 6.63
N LEU A 147 -12.29 12.78 7.13
CA LEU A 147 -12.57 11.54 6.41
C LEU A 147 -14.06 11.44 6.07
N PHE A 148 -14.39 11.48 4.78
CA PHE A 148 -15.73 11.22 4.26
C PHE A 148 -15.80 9.79 3.72
N ILE A 149 -16.80 9.02 4.14
CA ILE A 149 -17.06 7.64 3.69
C ILE A 149 -18.51 7.60 3.19
N ASP A 150 -18.66 7.33 1.88
CA ASP A 150 -19.98 7.33 1.23
C ASP A 150 -20.82 6.09 1.53
N ASP A 151 -20.21 5.01 2.06
CA ASP A 151 -20.85 3.74 2.33
C ASP A 151 -20.38 3.20 3.69
N ASP A 152 -19.85 2.01 3.80
CA ASP A 152 -19.52 1.36 5.08
C ASP A 152 -18.08 1.64 5.53
N LEU A 153 -17.88 1.91 6.84
CA LEU A 153 -16.57 1.84 7.51
C LEU A 153 -16.43 0.46 8.18
N THR A 154 -15.53 -0.37 7.67
CA THR A 154 -15.22 -1.67 8.26
C THR A 154 -13.89 -1.63 9.00
N LEU A 155 -13.91 -1.88 10.30
CA LEU A 155 -12.73 -2.07 11.15
C LEU A 155 -12.53 -3.58 11.38
N GLN A 156 -11.60 -4.21 10.67
CA GLN A 156 -11.47 -5.68 10.59
C GLN A 156 -10.68 -6.33 11.75
N SER A 157 -9.97 -5.53 12.54
CA SER A 157 -9.17 -6.07 13.65
C SER A 157 -10.06 -6.51 14.82
N ASP A 158 -9.80 -7.67 15.43
CA ASP A 158 -10.46 -8.12 16.66
C ASP A 158 -10.24 -7.19 17.86
N GLY A 159 -9.22 -6.36 17.80
CA GLY A 159 -8.94 -5.31 18.78
C GLY A 159 -9.18 -3.90 18.22
N ALA A 160 -10.04 -3.74 17.21
CA ALA A 160 -10.27 -2.44 16.58
C ALA A 160 -10.80 -1.42 17.59
N VAL A 161 -10.24 -0.22 17.56
CA VAL A 161 -10.57 0.89 18.45
C VAL A 161 -10.86 2.14 17.64
N LEU A 162 -11.99 2.80 17.92
CA LEU A 162 -12.28 4.14 17.45
C LEU A 162 -12.11 5.12 18.62
N ASN A 163 -11.09 5.96 18.55
CA ASN A 163 -10.75 6.93 19.59
C ASN A 163 -11.30 8.33 19.25
N PHE A 164 -11.76 9.05 20.27
CA PHE A 164 -12.18 10.43 20.18
C PHE A 164 -11.38 11.29 21.16
N GLY A 165 -10.90 12.46 20.68
CA GLY A 165 -10.08 13.39 21.45
C GLY A 165 -8.58 13.15 21.31
N GLU A 166 -7.78 14.20 21.56
CA GLU A 166 -6.32 14.20 21.41
C GLU A 166 -5.63 13.13 22.28
N HIS A 167 -6.22 12.81 23.43
CA HIS A 167 -5.68 11.84 24.37
C HIS A 167 -6.52 10.54 24.44
N SER A 168 -7.33 10.27 23.40
CA SER A 168 -8.26 9.12 23.39
C SER A 168 -9.21 9.13 24.61
N ASP A 169 -9.77 10.31 24.93
CA ASP A 169 -10.63 10.53 26.10
C ASP A 169 -11.84 9.60 26.11
N ILE A 170 -12.33 9.21 24.92
CA ILE A 170 -13.38 8.21 24.74
C ILE A 170 -12.91 7.24 23.65
N SER A 171 -13.07 5.95 23.88
CA SER A 171 -12.85 4.90 22.91
C SER A 171 -14.05 3.95 22.80
N LEU A 172 -14.35 3.53 21.56
CA LEU A 172 -15.22 2.38 21.28
C LEU A 172 -14.32 1.24 20.81
N THR A 173 -14.30 0.16 21.56
CA THR A 173 -13.43 -1.00 21.29
C THR A 173 -14.30 -2.21 20.96
N HIS A 174 -14.01 -2.88 19.85
CA HIS A 174 -14.54 -4.22 19.59
C HIS A 174 -13.86 -5.22 20.54
N VAL A 175 -14.64 -5.94 21.30
CA VAL A 175 -14.17 -7.06 22.12
C VAL A 175 -14.57 -8.34 21.41
N ALA A 176 -13.59 -9.09 20.89
CA ALA A 176 -13.80 -10.29 20.11
C ALA A 176 -14.82 -11.23 20.79
N ASP A 177 -15.77 -11.73 20.01
CA ASP A 177 -16.81 -12.70 20.41
C ASP A 177 -17.76 -12.25 21.54
N THR A 178 -17.70 -10.99 22.00
CA THR A 178 -18.47 -10.57 23.18
C THR A 178 -19.22 -9.26 23.05
N ALA A 179 -18.59 -8.13 22.74
CA ALA A 179 -19.26 -6.83 22.89
C ALA A 179 -18.60 -5.65 22.17
N LEU A 180 -19.32 -4.55 22.11
CA LEU A 180 -18.78 -3.22 21.94
C LEU A 180 -18.59 -2.56 23.31
N LEU A 181 -17.34 -2.25 23.68
CA LEU A 181 -17.00 -1.58 24.93
C LEU A 181 -16.76 -0.09 24.69
N MET A 182 -17.43 0.77 25.43
CA MET A 182 -17.15 2.20 25.50
C MET A 182 -16.44 2.53 26.80
N THR A 183 -15.25 3.12 26.70
CA THR A 183 -14.43 3.49 27.87
C THR A 183 -14.08 4.98 27.81
N GLY A 184 -14.09 5.64 28.96
CA GLY A 184 -13.63 7.03 29.09
C GLY A 184 -12.62 7.17 30.22
N ALA A 185 -11.63 8.05 30.05
CA ALA A 185 -10.59 8.36 31.02
C ALA A 185 -11.03 9.31 32.14
N GLY A 186 -12.21 9.94 31.98
CA GLY A 186 -12.75 10.88 32.96
C GLY A 186 -13.44 10.21 34.14
N SER A 187 -13.85 11.02 35.14
CA SER A 187 -14.60 10.56 36.34
C SER A 187 -15.99 10.02 36.06
N THR A 188 -16.53 10.29 34.86
CA THR A 188 -17.82 9.78 34.37
C THR A 188 -17.71 9.40 32.91
N THR A 189 -18.04 8.14 32.60
CA THR A 189 -18.21 7.63 31.25
C THR A 189 -19.64 7.19 31.05
N GLY A 190 -20.27 7.64 29.98
CA GLY A 190 -21.66 7.28 29.72
C GLY A 190 -22.13 7.66 28.32
N ILE A 191 -23.29 7.14 27.96
CA ILE A 191 -24.02 7.53 26.76
C ILE A 191 -25.06 8.58 27.18
N THR A 192 -24.92 9.82 26.66
CA THR A 192 -25.94 10.85 26.83
C THR A 192 -26.80 10.89 25.57
N ILE A 193 -28.06 10.59 25.70
CA ILE A 193 -29.06 10.75 24.65
C ILE A 193 -29.77 12.09 24.89
N ASN A 194 -29.47 13.10 24.07
CA ASN A 194 -30.07 14.43 24.19
C ASN A 194 -30.97 14.70 22.98
N ASN A 195 -32.25 14.91 23.21
CA ASN A 195 -33.18 15.37 22.20
C ASN A 195 -33.42 16.88 22.42
N THR A 196 -33.05 17.68 21.42
CA THR A 196 -33.24 19.14 21.44
C THR A 196 -34.58 19.60 20.83
N ALA A 197 -35.41 18.67 20.35
CA ALA A 197 -36.73 18.97 19.85
C ALA A 197 -37.69 19.29 21.03
N THR A 198 -38.65 20.19 20.80
CA THR A 198 -39.55 20.66 21.85
C THR A 198 -40.64 19.66 22.25
N ASP A 199 -40.77 18.55 21.53
CA ASP A 199 -41.85 17.55 21.67
C ASP A 199 -41.37 16.09 21.55
N GLY A 200 -40.06 15.83 21.67
CA GLY A 200 -39.49 14.49 21.57
C GLY A 200 -38.85 14.01 22.88
N ASP A 201 -39.19 12.81 23.32
CA ASP A 201 -38.57 12.18 24.47
C ASP A 201 -37.39 11.32 24.06
N PRO A 202 -36.17 11.52 24.61
CA PRO A 202 -35.04 10.61 24.36
C PRO A 202 -35.30 9.27 25.07
N PHE A 203 -35.00 8.16 24.39
CA PHE A 203 -35.12 6.84 25.01
C PHE A 203 -33.92 5.93 24.68
N LEU A 204 -33.61 5.04 25.60
CA LEU A 204 -32.69 3.93 25.42
C LEU A 204 -33.47 2.63 25.60
N SER A 205 -33.49 1.77 24.58
CA SER A 205 -34.20 0.49 24.64
C SER A 205 -33.21 -0.65 24.81
N PHE A 206 -33.46 -1.53 25.77
CA PHE A 206 -32.76 -2.80 25.93
C PHE A 206 -33.74 -3.93 25.59
N ALA A 207 -33.44 -4.68 24.52
CA ALA A 207 -34.22 -5.84 24.10
C ALA A 207 -33.44 -7.12 24.39
N LEU A 208 -34.02 -8.06 25.08
CA LEU A 208 -33.52 -9.42 25.22
C LEU A 208 -34.24 -10.28 24.18
N SER A 209 -33.52 -10.82 23.22
CA SER A 209 -34.01 -11.89 22.35
C SER A 209 -33.86 -13.21 23.09
N GLY A 210 -35.00 -13.85 23.45
CA GLY A 210 -35.03 -15.20 23.99
C GLY A 210 -34.75 -16.24 22.91
#